data_b05359be605a7d7547d3a5f6110adcd3
#
_entry.id   b05359be605a7d7547d3a5f6110adcd3
#
_cell.length_a   1.000
_cell.length_b   1.000
_cell.length_c   1.000
_cell.angle_alpha   90.00
_cell.angle_beta   90.00
_cell.angle_gamma   90.00
#
_symmetry.space_group_name_H-M   'P 1'
#
loop_
_entity.id
_entity.type
_entity.pdbx_description
1 polymer ?
#
loop_
_entity_poly.entity_id
_entity_poly.type
_entity_poly.pdbx_seq_one_letter_code
_entity_poly.pdbx_strand_id
1 'polypeptide(L)'
;MMTISKHANPSSVTPITENLDGWMVIAGKPTMKTWVMHTSEDESMMSGYWEATPGTYHATYTEYEFVHLIEGKIVITADGQSPVTVAAGDAFVVEPNFRGTWEIVETVRKHFDIKLK
;
A
#
# COMPACT_ATOMS: atom_id res chain seq x y z
N MET A 1 -17.84 -11.52 19.68
CA MET A 1 -17.40 -10.97 18.38
C MET A 1 -17.65 -9.48 18.32
N MET A 2 -16.66 -8.70 17.91
CA MET A 2 -16.86 -7.30 17.62
C MET A 2 -17.34 -7.13 16.18
N THR A 3 -18.39 -6.35 16.00
CA THR A 3 -18.94 -6.07 14.67
C THR A 3 -18.36 -4.81 14.05
N ILE A 4 -17.73 -3.94 14.86
CA ILE A 4 -17.05 -2.73 14.41
C ILE A 4 -15.65 -2.71 15.02
N SER A 5 -14.63 -2.55 14.19
CA SER A 5 -13.25 -2.40 14.63
C SER A 5 -12.75 -1.04 14.15
N LYS A 6 -12.42 -0.18 15.09
CA LYS A 6 -11.89 1.15 14.75
C LYS A 6 -10.37 1.06 14.69
N HIS A 7 -9.79 1.59 13.61
CA HIS A 7 -8.33 1.70 13.52
C HIS A 7 -7.80 2.63 14.61
N ALA A 8 -6.74 2.21 15.27
CA ALA A 8 -6.04 3.05 16.24
C ALA A 8 -5.29 4.18 15.50
N ASN A 9 -4.83 5.18 16.25
CA ASN A 9 -3.98 6.21 15.68
C ASN A 9 -2.61 5.56 15.33
N PRO A 10 -2.05 5.80 14.14
CA PRO A 10 -0.75 5.23 13.78
C PRO A 10 0.37 5.51 14.77
N SER A 11 0.34 6.66 15.46
CA SER A 11 1.34 6.99 16.46
C SER A 11 1.34 6.06 17.68
N SER A 12 0.27 5.30 17.89
CA SER A 12 0.14 4.37 19.02
C SER A 12 0.52 2.93 18.67
N VAL A 13 0.88 2.65 17.42
CA VAL A 13 1.19 1.32 16.92
C VAL A 13 2.58 1.34 16.30
N THR A 14 3.38 0.32 16.60
CA THR A 14 4.73 0.19 16.00
C THR A 14 4.61 -0.32 14.57
N PRO A 15 5.12 0.43 13.58
CA PRO A 15 5.05 -0.02 12.19
C PRO A 15 6.10 -1.09 11.85
N ILE A 16 5.82 -1.85 10.80
CA ILE A 16 6.81 -2.67 10.11
C ILE A 16 7.63 -1.71 9.25
N THR A 17 8.95 -1.73 9.40
CA THR A 17 9.84 -0.79 8.68
C THR A 17 10.61 -1.43 7.55
N GLU A 18 10.57 -2.76 7.43
CA GLU A 18 11.13 -3.45 6.28
C GLU A 18 10.21 -3.31 5.06
N ASN A 19 10.79 -3.46 3.87
CA ASN A 19 10.00 -3.54 2.66
C ASN A 19 9.14 -4.80 2.71
N LEU A 20 7.89 -4.67 2.30
CA LEU A 20 6.97 -5.80 2.23
C LEU A 20 7.43 -6.81 1.18
N ASP A 21 7.06 -8.08 1.36
CA ASP A 21 7.35 -9.12 0.38
C ASP A 21 6.78 -8.73 -0.98
N GLY A 22 7.56 -8.97 -2.03
CA GLY A 22 7.16 -8.62 -3.39
C GLY A 22 7.49 -7.18 -3.78
N TRP A 23 8.00 -6.36 -2.86
CA TRP A 23 8.39 -4.98 -3.13
C TRP A 23 9.91 -4.87 -3.19
N MET A 24 10.45 -4.44 -4.32
CA MET A 24 11.89 -4.29 -4.55
C MET A 24 12.22 -2.88 -4.99
N VAL A 25 13.19 -2.25 -4.34
CA VAL A 25 13.68 -0.93 -4.77
C VAL A 25 14.42 -1.07 -6.09
N ILE A 26 14.02 -0.29 -7.08
CA ILE A 26 14.69 -0.26 -8.39
C ILE A 26 15.31 1.10 -8.73
N ALA A 27 14.91 2.17 -8.06
CA ALA A 27 15.50 3.50 -8.25
C ALA A 27 15.34 4.34 -6.99
N GLY A 28 16.34 5.17 -6.72
CA GLY A 28 16.35 6.03 -5.54
C GLY A 28 16.60 5.27 -4.25
N LYS A 29 16.21 5.86 -3.14
CA LYS A 29 16.35 5.28 -1.80
C LYS A 29 15.03 5.39 -1.03
N PRO A 30 13.92 4.87 -1.57
CA PRO A 30 12.65 4.95 -0.85
C PRO A 30 12.65 4.04 0.36
N THR A 31 11.88 4.43 1.37
CA THR A 31 11.60 3.59 2.54
C THR A 31 10.10 3.51 2.71
N MET A 32 9.63 2.47 3.37
CA MET A 32 8.21 2.31 3.68
C MET A 32 8.00 1.95 5.13
N LYS A 33 6.82 2.29 5.63
CA LYS A 33 6.33 1.87 6.94
C LYS A 33 4.92 1.34 6.76
N THR A 34 4.64 0.21 7.37
CA THR A 34 3.33 -0.43 7.30
C THR A 34 2.77 -0.63 8.70
N TRP A 35 1.58 -0.09 8.95
CA TRP A 35 0.86 -0.29 10.19
C TRP A 35 -0.30 -1.23 9.91
N VAL A 36 -0.26 -2.44 10.49
CA VAL A 36 -1.39 -3.37 10.42
C VAL A 36 -2.35 -2.99 11.53
N MET A 37 -3.52 -2.48 11.16
CA MET A 37 -4.50 -2.00 12.12
C MET A 37 -5.60 -3.01 12.42
N HIS A 38 -5.89 -3.88 11.46
CA HIS A 38 -6.92 -4.90 11.62
C HIS A 38 -6.64 -6.09 10.71
N THR A 39 -6.84 -7.28 11.26
CA THR A 39 -6.85 -8.52 10.49
C THR A 39 -8.18 -9.20 10.77
N SER A 40 -8.87 -9.68 9.73
CA SER A 40 -10.16 -10.36 9.89
C SER A 40 -9.99 -11.64 10.70
N GLU A 41 -11.09 -12.11 11.31
CA GLU A 41 -11.08 -13.27 12.19
C GLU A 41 -10.57 -14.53 11.47
N ASP A 42 -10.92 -14.69 10.19
CA ASP A 42 -10.47 -15.82 9.37
C ASP A 42 -9.11 -15.55 8.68
N GLU A 43 -8.49 -14.43 8.96
CA GLU A 43 -7.21 -14.01 8.41
C GLU A 43 -7.21 -13.86 6.88
N SER A 44 -8.37 -13.64 6.28
CA SER A 44 -8.48 -13.45 4.83
C SER A 44 -8.29 -12.01 4.38
N MET A 45 -8.50 -11.06 5.28
CA MET A 45 -8.42 -9.63 4.97
C MET A 45 -7.57 -8.91 6.02
N MET A 46 -6.80 -7.93 5.56
CA MET A 46 -5.99 -7.09 6.43
C MET A 46 -6.14 -5.64 5.98
N SER A 47 -6.29 -4.75 6.93
CA SER A 47 -6.36 -3.32 6.63
C SER A 47 -5.41 -2.53 7.52
N GLY A 48 -5.05 -1.36 7.07
CA GLY A 48 -4.14 -0.54 7.82
C GLY A 48 -3.74 0.74 7.11
N TYR A 49 -2.53 1.16 7.42
CA TYR A 49 -1.97 2.44 7.02
C TYR A 49 -0.56 2.21 6.49
N TRP A 50 -0.19 2.94 5.46
CA TRP A 50 1.11 2.77 4.81
C TRP A 50 1.68 4.12 4.42
N GLU A 51 2.99 4.26 4.58
CA GLU A 51 3.72 5.47 4.24
C GLU A 51 4.96 5.06 3.43
N ALA A 52 5.28 5.85 2.41
CA ALA A 52 6.50 5.63 1.64
C ALA A 52 7.10 6.96 1.20
N THR A 53 8.44 6.99 1.17
CA THR A 53 9.21 8.16 0.74
C THR A 53 9.56 8.06 -0.74
N PRO A 54 9.97 9.19 -1.38
CA PRO A 54 10.23 9.21 -2.83
C PRO A 54 11.27 8.19 -3.31
N GLY A 55 11.00 7.61 -4.44
CA GLY A 55 11.79 6.58 -5.11
C GLY A 55 10.87 5.62 -5.83
N THR A 56 11.43 4.58 -6.44
CA THR A 56 10.65 3.64 -7.24
C THR A 56 10.83 2.22 -6.74
N TYR A 57 9.70 1.55 -6.54
CA TYR A 57 9.63 0.12 -6.26
C TYR A 57 9.09 -0.63 -7.48
N HIS A 58 9.53 -1.86 -7.66
CA HIS A 58 8.78 -2.85 -8.44
C HIS A 58 7.98 -3.68 -7.45
N ALA A 59 6.67 -3.77 -7.66
CA ALA A 59 5.76 -4.47 -6.77
C ALA A 59 5.08 -5.63 -7.48
N THR A 60 4.96 -6.74 -6.78
CA THR A 60 4.26 -7.94 -7.25
C THR A 60 3.15 -8.26 -6.26
N TYR A 61 1.93 -8.35 -6.75
CA TYR A 61 0.75 -8.69 -5.95
C TYR A 61 0.26 -10.08 -6.34
N THR A 62 -0.22 -10.84 -5.37
CA THR A 62 -0.94 -12.09 -5.63
C THR A 62 -2.45 -11.86 -5.49
N GLU A 63 -2.85 -10.99 -4.59
CA GLU A 63 -4.24 -10.75 -4.24
C GLU A 63 -4.61 -9.28 -4.44
N TYR A 64 -5.90 -9.00 -4.33
CA TYR A 64 -6.52 -7.69 -4.47
C TYR A 64 -6.13 -6.72 -3.35
N GLU A 65 -5.94 -5.45 -3.70
CA GLU A 65 -5.81 -4.37 -2.70
C GLU A 65 -6.70 -3.19 -3.08
N PHE A 66 -7.46 -2.67 -2.12
CA PHE A 66 -8.12 -1.38 -2.21
C PHE A 66 -7.26 -0.33 -1.52
N VAL A 67 -7.09 0.83 -2.15
CA VAL A 67 -6.28 1.93 -1.62
C VAL A 67 -7.07 3.22 -1.65
N HIS A 68 -7.01 3.98 -0.54
CA HIS A 68 -7.39 5.38 -0.51
C HIS A 68 -6.15 6.20 -0.19
N LEU A 69 -5.70 6.99 -1.15
CA LEU A 69 -4.51 7.83 -1.00
C LEU A 69 -4.87 9.10 -0.23
N ILE A 70 -4.22 9.31 0.90
CA ILE A 70 -4.50 10.44 1.80
C ILE A 70 -3.60 11.62 1.46
N GLU A 71 -2.36 11.32 1.12
CA GLU A 71 -1.31 12.32 0.92
C GLU A 71 -0.35 11.86 -0.16
N GLY A 72 0.21 12.82 -0.92
CA GLY A 72 1.27 12.55 -1.88
C GLY A 72 0.80 12.19 -3.27
N LYS A 73 1.73 11.64 -4.05
CA LYS A 73 1.51 11.34 -5.47
C LYS A 73 2.33 10.13 -5.88
N ILE A 74 1.72 9.24 -6.63
CA ILE A 74 2.36 8.02 -7.14
C ILE A 74 2.06 7.89 -8.63
N VAL A 75 3.04 7.41 -9.40
CA VAL A 75 2.82 6.97 -10.77
C VAL A 75 2.96 5.45 -10.77
N ILE A 76 1.87 4.76 -11.09
CA ILE A 76 1.81 3.30 -11.08
C ILE A 76 1.74 2.81 -12.52
N THR A 77 2.67 1.92 -12.89
CA THR A 77 2.74 1.39 -14.25
C THR A 77 2.79 -0.13 -14.18
N ALA A 78 1.69 -0.79 -14.56
CA ALA A 78 1.71 -2.24 -14.74
C ALA A 78 2.64 -2.59 -15.90
N ASP A 79 3.38 -3.68 -15.78
CA ASP A 79 4.35 -4.08 -16.79
C ASP A 79 3.70 -4.15 -18.19
N GLY A 80 4.27 -3.40 -19.13
CA GLY A 80 3.78 -3.35 -20.51
C GLY A 80 2.53 -2.49 -20.73
N GLN A 81 2.07 -1.76 -19.71
CA GLN A 81 0.87 -0.92 -19.81
C GLN A 81 1.22 0.57 -19.61
N SER A 82 0.22 1.43 -19.84
CA SER A 82 0.39 2.87 -19.67
C SER A 82 0.39 3.26 -18.19
N PRO A 83 1.14 4.31 -17.81
CA PRO A 83 1.15 4.78 -16.43
C PRO A 83 -0.20 5.31 -15.98
N VAL A 84 -0.49 5.12 -14.70
CA VAL A 84 -1.66 5.71 -14.02
C VAL A 84 -1.12 6.58 -12.89
N THR A 85 -1.50 7.85 -12.88
CA THR A 85 -1.11 8.76 -11.81
C THR A 85 -2.24 8.86 -10.79
N VAL A 86 -1.91 8.67 -9.52
CA VAL A 86 -2.83 8.82 -8.39
C VAL A 86 -2.28 9.85 -7.42
N ALA A 87 -3.16 10.64 -6.84
CA ALA A 87 -2.79 11.71 -5.92
C ALA A 87 -3.73 11.73 -4.73
N ALA A 88 -3.42 12.59 -3.75
CA ALA A 88 -4.23 12.73 -2.54
C ALA A 88 -5.72 12.89 -2.85
N GLY A 89 -6.55 12.08 -2.20
CA GLY A 89 -8.00 12.04 -2.42
C GLY A 89 -8.45 10.95 -3.38
N ASP A 90 -7.55 10.38 -4.17
CA ASP A 90 -7.91 9.30 -5.11
C ASP A 90 -8.09 7.97 -4.37
N ALA A 91 -9.04 7.19 -4.84
CA ALA A 91 -9.21 5.81 -4.42
C ALA A 91 -9.05 4.90 -5.64
N PHE A 92 -8.41 3.78 -5.47
CA PHE A 92 -8.15 2.87 -6.58
C PHE A 92 -7.99 1.43 -6.10
N VAL A 93 -8.00 0.52 -7.05
CA VAL A 93 -7.84 -0.91 -6.81
C VAL A 93 -6.62 -1.41 -7.55
N VAL A 94 -5.82 -2.23 -6.88
CA VAL A 94 -4.76 -3.02 -7.50
C VAL A 94 -5.33 -4.44 -7.66
N GLU A 95 -5.46 -4.88 -8.91
CA GLU A 95 -6.03 -6.19 -9.19
C GLU A 95 -5.08 -7.32 -8.83
N PRO A 96 -5.61 -8.52 -8.55
CA PRO A 96 -4.77 -9.69 -8.31
C PRO A 96 -3.77 -9.91 -9.45
N ASN A 97 -2.60 -10.39 -9.09
CA ASN A 97 -1.50 -10.68 -10.02
C ASN A 97 -0.89 -9.45 -10.68
N PHE A 98 -1.09 -8.27 -10.12
CA PHE A 98 -0.41 -7.06 -10.57
C PHE A 98 1.09 -7.24 -10.48
N ARG A 99 1.81 -6.79 -11.51
CA ARG A 99 3.27 -6.66 -11.52
C ARG A 99 3.60 -5.35 -12.21
N GLY A 100 4.38 -4.52 -11.54
CA GLY A 100 4.69 -3.22 -12.11
C GLY A 100 5.43 -2.32 -11.14
N THR A 101 5.59 -1.06 -11.54
CA THR A 101 6.32 -0.08 -10.77
C THR A 101 5.39 0.88 -10.05
N TRP A 102 5.81 1.27 -8.85
CA TRP A 102 5.23 2.34 -8.07
C TRP A 102 6.32 3.39 -7.91
N GLU A 103 6.22 4.45 -8.68
CA GLU A 103 7.10 5.60 -8.53
C GLU A 103 6.48 6.56 -7.52
N ILE A 104 7.07 6.65 -6.34
CA ILE A 104 6.64 7.58 -5.29
C ILE A 104 7.25 8.93 -5.64
N VAL A 105 6.42 9.85 -6.10
CA VAL A 105 6.86 11.17 -6.54
C VAL A 105 6.98 12.12 -5.35
N GLU A 106 6.00 12.07 -4.45
CA GLU A 106 5.98 12.80 -3.19
C GLU A 106 5.67 11.81 -2.09
N THR A 107 6.19 12.03 -0.89
CA THR A 107 5.90 11.15 0.25
C THR A 107 4.40 10.88 0.33
N VAL A 108 4.05 9.61 0.39
CA VAL A 108 2.66 9.19 0.34
C VAL A 108 2.22 8.57 1.66
N ARG A 109 0.93 8.72 1.92
CA ARG A 109 0.23 8.06 3.01
C ARG A 109 -1.08 7.54 2.47
N LYS A 110 -1.39 6.29 2.79
CA LYS A 110 -2.62 5.66 2.32
C LYS A 110 -3.26 4.80 3.41
N HIS A 111 -4.58 4.68 3.35
CA HIS A 111 -5.28 3.55 3.96
C HIS A 111 -5.37 2.44 2.94
N PHE A 112 -5.23 1.21 3.38
CA PHE A 112 -5.34 0.06 2.49
C PHE A 112 -6.21 -1.03 3.12
N ASP A 113 -6.78 -1.84 2.24
CA ASP A 113 -7.49 -3.05 2.59
C ASP A 113 -7.09 -4.11 1.58
N ILE A 114 -6.42 -5.14 2.04
CA ILE A 114 -5.82 -6.15 1.17
C ILE A 114 -6.36 -7.53 1.49
N LYS A 115 -6.63 -8.29 0.44
CA LYS A 115 -7.00 -9.69 0.56
C LYS A 115 -5.73 -10.51 0.77
N LEU A 116 -5.72 -11.38 1.76
CA LEU A 116 -4.57 -12.23 2.08
C LEU A 116 -4.69 -13.62 1.48
N LYS A 117 -5.92 -14.08 1.27
CA LYS A 117 -6.17 -15.41 0.71
C LYS A 117 -7.61 -15.60 0.23
#